data_b20e952d3d162db489ea5d39769bc62e
#
_entry.id   b20e952d3d162db489ea5d39769bc62e
#
_cell.length_a   1.000
_cell.length_b   1.000
_cell.length_c   1.000
_cell.angle_alpha   90.00
_cell.angle_beta   90.00
_cell.angle_gamma   90.00
#
_symmetry.space_group_name_H-M   'P 1'
#
loop_
_entity.id
_entity.type
_entity.pdbx_description
1 polymer ?
#
loop_
_entity_poly.entity_id
_entity_poly.type
_entity_poly.pdbx_seq_one_letter_code
_entity_poly.pdbx_strand_id
1 'polypeptide(L)'
;MNYSSRKKNKTVKYIILHYTGMKNLQSAYGRLISPLSDVSAHYLVSKEGKIYNLLCPRFKAWHAGKSQWRKDKNLNNSSIGIELENKGHDHGYTKFTSKQYGSLKELINFLKINYRLNDECILFHYDISPNRKKDPGEKFNLDKIGVYRFNKLKINNKNLPLSKMLSLYGFSNEYIKTHYDDCIMAVKRTLKYKKINKNADKDFKNNFYNLLIQ
;
A
#
# COMPACT_ATOMS: atom_id res chain seq x y z
N MET A 1 -10.63 16.24 -15.87
CA MET A 1 -11.19 15.64 -14.62
C MET A 1 -10.33 14.43 -14.30
N ASN A 2 -9.79 14.34 -13.11
CA ASN A 2 -8.84 13.28 -12.72
C ASN A 2 -9.47 12.19 -11.81
N TYR A 3 -10.77 11.98 -11.92
CA TYR A 3 -11.53 10.92 -11.27
C TYR A 3 -12.69 10.46 -12.15
N SER A 4 -13.36 9.39 -11.77
CA SER A 4 -14.54 8.87 -12.47
C SER A 4 -15.50 8.17 -11.51
N SER A 5 -16.67 7.76 -11.99
CA SER A 5 -17.58 6.93 -11.23
C SER A 5 -16.97 5.54 -11.01
N ARG A 6 -17.25 4.91 -9.85
CA ARG A 6 -16.94 3.49 -9.67
C ARG A 6 -17.80 2.64 -10.62
N LYS A 7 -17.27 1.53 -11.09
CA LYS A 7 -18.07 0.58 -11.87
C LYS A 7 -19.29 0.11 -11.05
N LYS A 8 -20.43 -0.05 -11.72
CA LYS A 8 -21.66 -0.58 -11.10
C LYS A 8 -21.34 -1.87 -10.32
N ASN A 9 -21.90 -1.99 -9.12
CA ASN A 9 -21.69 -3.14 -8.21
C ASN A 9 -20.27 -3.32 -7.67
N LYS A 10 -19.40 -2.29 -7.73
CA LYS A 10 -18.09 -2.32 -7.06
C LYS A 10 -18.13 -1.56 -5.74
N THR A 11 -17.85 -2.28 -4.66
CA THR A 11 -17.70 -1.74 -3.31
C THR A 11 -16.24 -1.47 -3.00
N VAL A 12 -15.98 -0.62 -2.02
CA VAL A 12 -14.64 -0.44 -1.45
C VAL A 12 -14.26 -1.71 -0.69
N LYS A 13 -13.11 -2.29 -1.03
CA LYS A 13 -12.54 -3.49 -0.42
C LYS A 13 -11.18 -3.24 0.23
N TYR A 14 -10.49 -2.18 -0.19
CA TYR A 14 -9.11 -1.92 0.19
C TYR A 14 -8.87 -0.45 0.51
N ILE A 15 -7.90 -0.19 1.39
CA ILE A 15 -7.25 1.09 1.55
C ILE A 15 -5.81 0.91 1.06
N ILE A 16 -5.36 1.78 0.15
CA ILE A 16 -4.01 1.73 -0.39
C ILE A 16 -3.23 2.94 0.08
N LEU A 17 -2.11 2.68 0.74
CA LEU A 17 -1.22 3.70 1.27
C LEU A 17 -0.12 4.02 0.27
N HIS A 18 0.11 5.32 0.08
CA HIS A 18 1.10 5.90 -0.81
C HIS A 18 1.97 6.89 -0.07
N TYR A 19 3.08 7.28 -0.67
CA TYR A 19 3.69 8.58 -0.41
C TYR A 19 3.58 9.46 -1.66
N THR A 20 3.54 10.80 -1.46
CA THR A 20 3.39 11.74 -2.57
C THR A 20 4.54 11.72 -3.58
N GLY A 21 5.76 11.36 -3.16
CA GLY A 21 6.95 11.36 -4.01
C GLY A 21 7.27 12.75 -4.60
N MET A 22 6.91 13.81 -3.90
CA MET A 22 7.07 15.19 -4.38
C MET A 22 7.83 16.05 -3.37
N LYS A 23 8.46 17.13 -3.86
CA LYS A 23 9.36 17.99 -3.06
C LYS A 23 8.70 18.59 -1.83
N ASN A 24 7.42 18.94 -1.91
CA ASN A 24 6.65 19.57 -0.84
C ASN A 24 5.14 19.28 -0.94
N LEU A 25 4.42 19.64 0.13
CA LEU A 25 2.97 19.47 0.23
C LEU A 25 2.20 20.22 -0.85
N GLN A 26 2.56 21.47 -1.14
CA GLN A 26 1.84 22.31 -2.10
C GLN A 26 1.86 21.71 -3.50
N SER A 27 3.02 21.26 -3.96
CA SER A 27 3.17 20.57 -5.25
C SER A 27 2.35 19.28 -5.31
N ALA A 28 2.35 18.49 -4.21
CA ALA A 28 1.58 17.26 -4.12
C ALA A 28 0.07 17.54 -4.15
N TYR A 29 -0.38 18.49 -3.33
CA TYR A 29 -1.78 18.90 -3.27
C TYR A 29 -2.27 19.39 -4.65
N GLY A 30 -1.54 20.35 -5.25
CA GLY A 30 -1.89 20.88 -6.57
C GLY A 30 -1.99 19.81 -7.65
N ARG A 31 -1.05 18.85 -7.67
CA ARG A 31 -1.10 17.73 -8.62
C ARG A 31 -2.33 16.83 -8.41
N LEU A 32 -2.64 16.49 -7.15
CA LEU A 32 -3.72 15.56 -6.82
C LEU A 32 -5.11 16.13 -7.12
N ILE A 33 -5.28 17.45 -7.06
CA ILE A 33 -6.57 18.12 -7.36
C ILE A 33 -6.68 18.61 -8.81
N SER A 34 -5.57 18.69 -9.55
CA SER A 34 -5.56 19.23 -10.91
C SER A 34 -6.39 18.36 -11.86
N PRO A 35 -7.36 18.92 -12.59
CA PRO A 35 -8.13 18.18 -13.59
C PRO A 35 -7.29 17.74 -14.80
N LEU A 36 -6.10 18.33 -14.98
CA LEU A 36 -5.14 18.00 -16.03
C LEU A 36 -4.17 16.88 -15.63
N SER A 37 -4.22 16.44 -14.35
CA SER A 37 -3.39 15.37 -13.84
C SER A 37 -4.05 14.01 -14.08
N ASP A 38 -3.26 13.02 -14.49
CA ASP A 38 -3.70 11.63 -14.63
C ASP A 38 -3.65 10.85 -13.30
N VAL A 39 -3.49 11.57 -12.18
CA VAL A 39 -3.44 11.00 -10.84
C VAL A 39 -4.34 11.78 -9.88
N SER A 40 -4.93 11.08 -8.92
CA SER A 40 -5.69 11.65 -7.81
C SER A 40 -5.70 10.68 -6.63
N ALA A 41 -6.05 11.18 -5.45
CA ALA A 41 -6.25 10.37 -4.25
C ALA A 41 -7.52 10.83 -3.52
N HIS A 42 -7.99 10.02 -2.56
CA HIS A 42 -9.13 10.42 -1.75
C HIS A 42 -8.71 11.31 -0.58
N TYR A 43 -7.55 11.00 0.01
CA TYR A 43 -7.01 11.73 1.15
C TYR A 43 -5.53 12.01 0.97
N LEU A 44 -5.09 13.14 1.55
CA LEU A 44 -3.69 13.49 1.68
C LEU A 44 -3.42 13.86 3.14
N VAL A 45 -2.39 13.26 3.75
CA VAL A 45 -1.96 13.53 5.13
C VAL A 45 -0.62 14.24 5.10
N SER A 46 -0.58 15.49 5.58
CA SER A 46 0.64 16.28 5.64
C SER A 46 1.59 15.80 6.74
N LYS A 47 2.86 16.23 6.70
CA LYS A 47 3.83 15.95 7.77
C LYS A 47 3.37 16.45 9.14
N GLU A 48 2.56 17.53 9.17
CA GLU A 48 1.99 18.10 10.38
C GLU A 48 0.74 17.35 10.87
N GLY A 49 0.32 16.29 10.16
CA GLY A 49 -0.84 15.48 10.51
C GLY A 49 -2.17 16.05 10.01
N LYS A 50 -2.18 17.15 9.24
CA LYS A 50 -3.42 17.66 8.66
C LYS A 50 -3.92 16.72 7.57
N ILE A 51 -5.21 16.31 7.67
CA ILE A 51 -5.89 15.47 6.68
C ILE A 51 -6.64 16.38 5.70
N TYR A 52 -6.36 16.21 4.41
CA TYR A 52 -7.08 16.83 3.32
C TYR A 52 -7.98 15.80 2.67
N ASN A 53 -9.29 16.04 2.66
CA ASN A 53 -10.26 15.26 1.89
C ASN A 53 -10.32 15.83 0.47
N LEU A 54 -9.69 15.13 -0.48
CA LEU A 54 -9.54 15.60 -1.86
C LEU A 54 -10.68 15.12 -2.76
N LEU A 55 -11.19 13.91 -2.50
CA LEU A 55 -12.23 13.29 -3.29
C LEU A 55 -13.10 12.38 -2.41
N CYS A 56 -14.41 12.52 -2.51
CA CYS A 56 -15.33 11.63 -1.80
C CYS A 56 -15.11 10.16 -2.23
N PRO A 57 -14.96 9.21 -1.29
CA PRO A 57 -14.70 7.80 -1.61
C PRO A 57 -15.79 7.09 -2.44
N ARG A 58 -16.97 7.68 -2.61
CA ARG A 58 -17.98 7.17 -3.56
C ARG A 58 -17.49 7.20 -5.01
N PHE A 59 -16.55 8.09 -5.33
CA PHE A 59 -15.93 8.18 -6.64
C PHE A 59 -14.67 7.31 -6.71
N LYS A 60 -14.20 7.06 -7.91
CA LYS A 60 -12.96 6.35 -8.20
C LYS A 60 -11.84 7.36 -8.43
N ALA A 61 -10.93 7.48 -7.47
CA ALA A 61 -9.66 8.19 -7.67
C ALA A 61 -8.68 7.33 -8.50
N TRP A 62 -7.73 7.99 -9.15
CA TRP A 62 -6.72 7.35 -10.02
C TRP A 62 -5.36 7.31 -9.31
N HIS A 63 -5.21 6.41 -8.32
CA HIS A 63 -4.02 6.30 -7.49
C HIS A 63 -3.26 4.97 -7.63
N ALA A 64 -3.96 3.88 -8.00
CA ALA A 64 -3.36 2.54 -8.04
C ALA A 64 -2.79 2.16 -9.42
N GLY A 65 -3.28 2.80 -10.49
CA GLY A 65 -2.88 2.48 -11.86
C GLY A 65 -3.16 1.02 -12.23
N LYS A 66 -2.29 0.45 -13.08
CA LYS A 66 -2.30 -0.99 -13.39
C LYS A 66 -1.86 -1.76 -12.14
N SER A 67 -2.77 -2.50 -11.56
CA SER A 67 -2.61 -3.08 -10.22
C SER A 67 -3.35 -4.40 -10.07
N GLN A 68 -2.84 -5.28 -9.21
CA GLN A 68 -3.44 -6.57 -8.90
C GLN A 68 -3.17 -6.95 -7.44
N TRP A 69 -4.17 -7.55 -6.79
CA TRP A 69 -4.04 -8.15 -5.47
C TRP A 69 -4.98 -9.33 -5.33
N ARG A 70 -4.47 -10.49 -4.95
CA ARG A 70 -5.24 -11.75 -4.97
C ARG A 70 -5.92 -11.93 -6.35
N LYS A 71 -7.24 -11.96 -6.40
CA LYS A 71 -8.03 -12.08 -7.64
C LYS A 71 -8.49 -10.74 -8.23
N ASP A 72 -8.34 -9.65 -7.46
CA ASP A 72 -8.79 -8.33 -7.90
C ASP A 72 -7.75 -7.65 -8.78
N LYS A 73 -8.19 -7.10 -9.91
CA LYS A 73 -7.39 -6.30 -10.87
C LYS A 73 -7.94 -4.88 -10.95
N ASN A 74 -7.10 -3.90 -11.31
CA ASN A 74 -7.48 -2.48 -11.47
C ASN A 74 -8.11 -1.90 -10.20
N LEU A 75 -7.34 -1.90 -9.12
CA LEU A 75 -7.82 -1.64 -7.76
C LEU A 75 -8.38 -0.22 -7.53
N ASN A 76 -8.15 0.74 -8.43
CA ASN A 76 -8.85 2.03 -8.38
C ASN A 76 -10.38 1.88 -8.21
N ASN A 77 -10.97 0.81 -8.78
CA ASN A 77 -12.42 0.57 -8.69
C ASN A 77 -12.90 0.11 -7.31
N SER A 78 -12.02 -0.47 -6.51
CA SER A 78 -12.36 -1.13 -5.24
C SER A 78 -11.52 -0.65 -4.05
N SER A 79 -10.86 0.50 -4.16
CA SER A 79 -10.00 1.00 -3.09
C SER A 79 -10.19 2.49 -2.80
N ILE A 80 -9.71 2.88 -1.62
CA ILE A 80 -9.50 4.25 -1.19
C ILE A 80 -8.00 4.49 -1.18
N GLY A 81 -7.49 5.50 -1.88
CA GLY A 81 -6.09 5.89 -1.85
C GLY A 81 -5.83 6.99 -0.82
N ILE A 82 -4.82 6.79 0.01
CA ILE A 82 -4.33 7.77 0.99
C ILE A 82 -2.87 8.07 0.67
N GLU A 83 -2.60 9.33 0.37
CA GLU A 83 -1.25 9.87 0.15
C GLU A 83 -0.67 10.44 1.43
N LEU A 84 0.56 10.11 1.73
CA LEU A 84 1.32 10.68 2.84
C LEU A 84 2.37 11.63 2.30
N GLU A 85 2.41 12.86 2.78
CA GLU A 85 3.44 13.79 2.38
C GLU A 85 4.83 13.24 2.72
N ASN A 86 5.57 12.87 1.71
CA ASN A 86 6.95 12.44 1.79
C ASN A 86 7.62 12.61 0.44
N LYS A 87 8.88 13.03 0.44
CA LYS A 87 9.64 13.25 -0.80
C LYS A 87 9.83 11.99 -1.62
N GLY A 88 9.72 10.81 -0.98
CA GLY A 88 9.92 9.53 -1.66
C GLY A 88 11.39 9.28 -2.07
N HIS A 89 11.63 8.11 -2.63
CA HIS A 89 12.98 7.64 -2.97
C HIS A 89 13.74 8.57 -3.92
N ASP A 90 13.03 9.22 -4.84
CA ASP A 90 13.66 10.02 -5.90
C ASP A 90 14.01 11.45 -5.46
N HIS A 91 13.45 11.93 -4.33
CA HIS A 91 13.61 13.30 -3.85
C HIS A 91 14.07 13.42 -2.39
N GLY A 92 14.67 12.37 -1.83
CA GLY A 92 15.15 12.34 -0.45
C GLY A 92 14.14 11.76 0.53
N TYR A 93 13.95 10.45 0.43
CA TYR A 93 13.03 9.66 1.25
C TYR A 93 13.35 9.77 2.75
N THR A 94 12.38 10.16 3.55
CA THR A 94 12.51 10.36 5.00
C THR A 94 11.59 9.42 5.79
N LYS A 95 11.79 9.36 7.11
CA LYS A 95 10.82 8.74 8.02
C LYS A 95 9.53 9.58 8.04
N PHE A 96 8.40 8.93 8.29
CA PHE A 96 7.11 9.57 8.54
C PHE A 96 7.05 10.11 9.96
N THR A 97 6.37 11.24 10.16
CA THR A 97 6.29 11.89 11.46
C THR A 97 5.28 11.19 12.39
N SER A 98 5.42 11.39 13.70
CA SER A 98 4.45 10.88 14.67
C SER A 98 3.07 11.48 14.46
N LYS A 99 3.00 12.75 14.06
CA LYS A 99 1.74 13.44 13.72
C LYS A 99 1.04 12.78 12.52
N GLN A 100 1.81 12.43 11.46
CA GLN A 100 1.26 11.68 10.32
C GLN A 100 0.70 10.33 10.74
N TYR A 101 1.42 9.58 11.56
CA TYR A 101 0.95 8.28 12.05
C TYR A 101 -0.30 8.41 12.91
N GLY A 102 -0.38 9.41 13.80
CA GLY A 102 -1.57 9.66 14.61
C GLY A 102 -2.80 9.89 13.76
N SER A 103 -2.75 10.88 12.86
CA SER A 103 -3.85 11.22 11.97
C SER A 103 -4.20 10.09 10.99
N LEU A 104 -3.20 9.36 10.50
CA LEU A 104 -3.43 8.21 9.63
C LEU A 104 -4.16 7.08 10.35
N LYS A 105 -3.80 6.80 11.62
CA LYS A 105 -4.48 5.81 12.46
C LYS A 105 -5.96 6.14 12.63
N GLU A 106 -6.28 7.39 12.97
CA GLU A 106 -7.65 7.87 13.11
C GLU A 106 -8.43 7.72 11.80
N LEU A 107 -7.85 8.17 10.68
CA LEU A 107 -8.46 8.06 9.37
C LEU A 107 -8.72 6.61 8.96
N ILE A 108 -7.74 5.72 9.17
CA ILE A 108 -7.90 4.30 8.84
C ILE A 108 -9.00 3.66 9.70
N ASN A 109 -9.05 3.95 11.00
CA ASN A 109 -10.10 3.42 11.88
C ASN A 109 -11.49 3.91 11.44
N PHE A 110 -11.62 5.19 11.13
CA PHE A 110 -12.86 5.75 10.56
C PHE A 110 -13.28 5.01 9.28
N LEU A 111 -12.36 4.82 8.34
CA LEU A 111 -12.64 4.14 7.08
C LEU A 111 -12.95 2.65 7.26
N LYS A 112 -12.24 1.96 8.18
CA LYS A 112 -12.54 0.54 8.50
C LYS A 112 -13.96 0.36 8.99
N ILE A 113 -14.43 1.22 9.87
CA ILE A 113 -15.81 1.19 10.40
C ILE A 113 -16.80 1.46 9.26
N ASN A 114 -16.64 2.53 8.52
CA ASN A 114 -17.61 2.95 7.51
C ASN A 114 -17.70 2.01 6.30
N TYR A 115 -16.61 1.33 5.95
CA TYR A 115 -16.55 0.42 4.80
C TYR A 115 -16.46 -1.06 5.21
N ARG A 116 -16.56 -1.38 6.51
CA ARG A 116 -16.49 -2.73 7.07
C ARG A 116 -15.23 -3.47 6.63
N LEU A 117 -14.08 -2.80 6.74
CA LEU A 117 -12.77 -3.33 6.37
C LEU A 117 -12.03 -3.85 7.60
N ASN A 118 -11.25 -4.90 7.42
CA ASN A 118 -10.30 -5.39 8.42
C ASN A 118 -8.87 -4.98 8.07
N ASP A 119 -7.90 -5.34 8.90
CA ASP A 119 -6.49 -4.99 8.71
C ASP A 119 -5.87 -5.57 7.44
N GLU A 120 -6.33 -6.73 6.98
CA GLU A 120 -5.87 -7.34 5.73
C GLU A 120 -6.23 -6.53 4.48
N CYS A 121 -7.20 -5.61 4.62
CA CYS A 121 -7.62 -4.72 3.55
C CYS A 121 -6.71 -3.49 3.39
N ILE A 122 -5.73 -3.29 4.31
CA ILE A 122 -4.78 -2.18 4.25
C ILE A 122 -3.56 -2.62 3.44
N LEU A 123 -3.39 -2.06 2.26
CA LEU A 123 -2.35 -2.44 1.32
C LEU A 123 -1.39 -1.29 1.06
N PHE A 124 -0.22 -1.62 0.56
CA PHE A 124 0.75 -0.67 0.04
C PHE A 124 0.73 -0.65 -1.49
N HIS A 125 1.15 0.45 -2.10
CA HIS A 125 1.24 0.50 -3.55
C HIS A 125 2.21 -0.55 -4.10
N TYR A 126 3.33 -0.81 -3.41
CA TYR A 126 4.26 -1.87 -3.80
C TYR A 126 3.69 -3.29 -3.63
N ASP A 127 2.63 -3.51 -2.86
CA ASP A 127 1.96 -4.82 -2.80
C ASP A 127 1.19 -5.11 -4.09
N ILE A 128 0.53 -4.09 -4.60
CA ILE A 128 -0.41 -4.22 -5.73
C ILE A 128 0.24 -3.96 -7.10
N SER A 129 1.46 -3.44 -7.10
CA SER A 129 2.21 -3.08 -8.31
C SER A 129 3.73 -3.10 -8.05
N PRO A 130 4.30 -4.21 -7.54
CA PRO A 130 5.69 -4.28 -7.06
C PRO A 130 6.74 -3.98 -8.14
N ASN A 131 6.45 -4.28 -9.39
CA ASN A 131 7.33 -4.00 -10.54
C ASN A 131 7.44 -2.51 -10.90
N ARG A 132 6.51 -1.67 -10.42
CA ARG A 132 6.44 -0.24 -10.79
C ARG A 132 6.55 0.70 -9.61
N LYS A 133 6.25 0.23 -8.40
CA LYS A 133 6.00 1.08 -7.25
C LYS A 133 6.79 0.64 -6.02
N LYS A 134 7.23 1.65 -5.27
CA LYS A 134 8.01 1.47 -4.04
C LYS A 134 7.29 2.04 -2.81
N ASP A 135 6.29 2.89 -3.02
CA ASP A 135 5.57 3.61 -1.96
C ASP A 135 4.64 2.69 -1.16
N PRO A 136 4.45 2.95 0.14
CA PRO A 136 5.05 4.03 0.93
C PRO A 136 6.51 3.75 1.36
N GLY A 137 7.10 2.63 0.99
CA GLY A 137 8.49 2.26 1.19
C GLY A 137 8.81 1.67 2.57
N GLU A 138 10.07 1.22 2.74
CA GLU A 138 10.55 0.46 3.89
C GLU A 138 10.66 1.26 5.20
N LYS A 139 10.61 2.61 5.13
CA LYS A 139 10.58 3.45 6.34
C LYS A 139 9.19 3.63 6.93
N PHE A 140 8.14 3.13 6.25
CA PHE A 140 6.79 3.12 6.81
C PHE A 140 6.64 1.98 7.84
N ASN A 141 5.91 2.24 8.93
CA ASN A 141 5.70 1.26 10.00
C ASN A 141 4.22 1.09 10.35
N LEU A 142 3.65 -0.09 10.01
CA LEU A 142 2.27 -0.44 10.32
C LEU A 142 1.96 -0.50 11.83
N ASP A 143 2.94 -0.93 12.65
CA ASP A 143 2.74 -1.04 14.09
C ASP A 143 2.35 0.31 14.71
N LYS A 144 2.85 1.43 14.15
CA LYS A 144 2.53 2.78 14.61
C LYS A 144 1.08 3.19 14.39
N ILE A 145 0.37 2.50 13.50
CA ILE A 145 -1.06 2.71 13.26
C ILE A 145 -1.93 1.56 13.78
N GLY A 146 -1.32 0.58 14.46
CA GLY A 146 -2.04 -0.56 15.04
C GLY A 146 -2.71 -1.47 14.02
N VAL A 147 -2.08 -1.67 12.86
CA VAL A 147 -2.59 -2.51 11.77
C VAL A 147 -1.76 -3.80 11.67
N TYR A 148 -2.44 -4.93 11.79
CA TYR A 148 -1.86 -6.29 11.74
C TYR A 148 -2.45 -7.03 10.52
N ARG A 149 -1.75 -6.97 9.39
CA ARG A 149 -2.26 -7.43 8.08
C ARG A 149 -2.37 -8.94 7.92
N PHE A 150 -1.57 -9.68 8.67
CA PHE A 150 -1.50 -11.12 8.55
C PHE A 150 -2.17 -11.74 9.77
N ASN A 151 -3.42 -12.18 9.62
CA ASN A 151 -4.04 -13.04 10.61
C ASN A 151 -3.35 -14.40 10.53
N LYS A 152 -2.79 -14.83 11.64
CA LYS A 152 -2.12 -16.12 11.89
C LYS A 152 -2.55 -17.20 10.89
N LEU A 153 -1.88 -17.27 9.76
CA LEU A 153 -2.11 -18.38 8.85
C LEU A 153 -1.68 -19.66 9.59
N LYS A 154 -2.59 -20.62 9.73
CA LYS A 154 -2.26 -21.93 10.28
C LYS A 154 -1.38 -22.69 9.29
N ILE A 155 -0.09 -22.36 9.29
CA ILE A 155 0.90 -22.96 8.42
C ILE A 155 1.73 -23.93 9.27
N ASN A 156 1.51 -25.22 9.09
CA ASN A 156 2.22 -26.27 9.85
C ASN A 156 3.55 -26.69 9.21
N ASN A 157 3.92 -26.15 8.04
CA ASN A 157 5.12 -26.53 7.31
C ASN A 157 6.08 -25.34 7.18
N LYS A 158 7.21 -25.39 7.91
CA LYS A 158 8.29 -24.37 7.82
C LYS A 158 9.07 -24.42 6.49
N ASN A 159 8.96 -25.51 5.72
CA ASN A 159 9.68 -25.70 4.45
C ASN A 159 8.83 -25.34 3.22
N LEU A 160 7.93 -24.35 3.34
CA LEU A 160 7.16 -23.89 2.20
C LEU A 160 8.04 -23.34 1.08
N PRO A 161 7.76 -23.69 -0.17
CA PRO A 161 8.38 -23.02 -1.31
C PRO A 161 8.12 -21.51 -1.27
N LEU A 162 9.11 -20.70 -1.64
CA LEU A 162 8.99 -19.24 -1.59
C LEU A 162 7.83 -18.73 -2.47
N SER A 163 7.59 -19.35 -3.64
CA SER A 163 6.44 -19.03 -4.49
C SER A 163 5.09 -19.22 -3.77
N LYS A 164 4.98 -20.26 -2.95
CA LYS A 164 3.79 -20.50 -2.14
C LYS A 164 3.63 -19.44 -1.04
N MET A 165 4.73 -19.06 -0.39
CA MET A 165 4.72 -17.97 0.58
C MET A 165 4.29 -16.63 -0.04
N LEU A 166 4.79 -16.30 -1.24
CA LEU A 166 4.39 -15.12 -2.00
C LEU A 166 2.89 -15.14 -2.36
N SER A 167 2.36 -16.32 -2.72
CA SER A 167 0.94 -16.49 -2.98
C SER A 167 0.09 -16.31 -1.71
N LEU A 168 0.52 -16.82 -0.57
CA LEU A 168 -0.12 -16.63 0.73
C LEU A 168 -0.08 -15.17 1.18
N TYR A 169 0.98 -14.45 0.85
CA TYR A 169 1.08 -13.01 1.10
C TYR A 169 -0.02 -12.23 0.35
N GLY A 170 -0.32 -12.60 -0.88
CA GLY A 170 -1.39 -11.98 -1.67
C GLY A 170 -1.10 -11.80 -3.15
N PHE A 171 0.09 -12.13 -3.64
CA PHE A 171 0.39 -12.09 -5.08
C PHE A 171 -0.30 -13.25 -5.81
N SER A 172 -0.85 -13.00 -7.00
CA SER A 172 -1.39 -14.09 -7.81
C SER A 172 -0.26 -14.95 -8.40
N ASN A 173 -0.55 -16.21 -8.66
CA ASN A 173 0.43 -17.12 -9.27
C ASN A 173 0.91 -16.62 -10.65
N GLU A 174 0.01 -16.01 -11.45
CA GLU A 174 0.35 -15.39 -12.72
C GLU A 174 1.37 -14.26 -12.53
N TYR A 175 1.14 -13.39 -11.52
CA TYR A 175 2.02 -12.27 -11.22
C TYR A 175 3.37 -12.73 -10.70
N ILE A 176 3.40 -13.76 -9.83
CA ILE A 176 4.64 -14.36 -9.32
C ILE A 176 5.50 -14.91 -10.46
N LYS A 177 4.89 -15.59 -11.43
CA LYS A 177 5.63 -16.15 -12.59
C LYS A 177 6.35 -15.08 -13.40
N THR A 178 5.74 -13.90 -13.57
CA THR A 178 6.28 -12.83 -14.42
C THR A 178 7.11 -11.78 -13.68
N HIS A 179 6.94 -11.65 -12.36
CA HIS A 179 7.53 -10.59 -11.53
C HIS A 179 8.06 -11.11 -10.19
N TYR A 180 8.72 -12.28 -10.21
CA TYR A 180 9.16 -12.98 -8.99
C TYR A 180 10.08 -12.12 -8.13
N ASP A 181 11.09 -11.53 -8.73
CA ASP A 181 12.08 -10.68 -8.05
C ASP A 181 11.44 -9.42 -7.44
N ASP A 182 10.47 -8.84 -8.14
CA ASP A 182 9.73 -7.66 -7.67
C ASP A 182 8.87 -7.99 -6.45
N CYS A 183 8.25 -9.18 -6.44
CA CYS A 183 7.49 -9.67 -5.28
C CYS A 183 8.39 -9.86 -4.05
N ILE A 184 9.61 -10.40 -4.21
CA ILE A 184 10.61 -10.51 -3.13
C ILE A 184 10.95 -9.11 -2.60
N MET A 185 11.23 -8.16 -3.47
CA MET A 185 11.58 -6.79 -3.07
C MET A 185 10.42 -6.08 -2.34
N ALA A 186 9.17 -6.34 -2.72
CA ALA A 186 7.99 -5.82 -2.02
C ALA A 186 7.89 -6.37 -0.60
N VAL A 187 8.07 -7.70 -0.43
CA VAL A 187 8.09 -8.32 0.90
C VAL A 187 9.23 -7.78 1.77
N LYS A 188 10.42 -7.57 1.19
CA LYS A 188 11.54 -6.95 1.92
C LYS A 188 11.22 -5.55 2.42
N ARG A 189 10.45 -4.75 1.67
CA ARG A 189 9.97 -3.44 2.14
C ARG A 189 9.04 -3.60 3.33
N THR A 190 8.10 -4.53 3.27
CA THR A 190 7.21 -4.84 4.40
C THR A 190 8.00 -5.27 5.64
N LEU A 191 9.04 -6.09 5.47
CA LEU A 191 9.95 -6.54 6.53
C LEU A 191 10.99 -5.47 6.94
N LYS A 192 10.97 -4.28 6.35
CA LYS A 192 11.84 -3.12 6.66
C LYS A 192 13.35 -3.43 6.49
N TYR A 193 13.69 -4.26 5.50
CA TYR A 193 15.10 -4.51 5.17
C TYR A 193 15.82 -3.23 4.77
N LYS A 194 17.06 -3.04 5.25
CA LYS A 194 17.89 -1.89 4.86
C LYS A 194 18.29 -1.94 3.38
N LYS A 195 18.53 -3.15 2.86
CA LYS A 195 18.90 -3.38 1.45
C LYS A 195 17.77 -4.10 0.73
N ILE A 196 17.14 -3.41 -0.19
CA ILE A 196 16.06 -3.97 -1.02
C ILE A 196 16.68 -4.52 -2.32
N ASN A 197 16.76 -5.84 -2.41
CA ASN A 197 17.26 -6.58 -3.57
C ASN A 197 16.48 -7.88 -3.75
N LYS A 198 16.74 -8.59 -4.83
CA LYS A 198 16.06 -9.85 -5.20
C LYS A 198 16.59 -11.12 -4.50
N ASN A 199 17.68 -11.01 -3.73
CA ASN A 199 18.26 -12.17 -3.06
C ASN A 199 17.32 -12.69 -1.95
N ALA A 200 16.96 -13.95 -2.00
CA ALA A 200 16.07 -14.61 -1.04
C ALA A 200 16.85 -15.70 -0.26
N ASP A 201 17.78 -15.24 0.59
CA ASP A 201 18.55 -16.10 1.49
C ASP A 201 17.68 -16.76 2.57
N LYS A 202 18.31 -17.61 3.38
CA LYS A 202 17.64 -18.37 4.45
C LYS A 202 17.01 -17.42 5.50
N ASP A 203 17.69 -16.34 5.84
CA ASP A 203 17.20 -15.39 6.84
C ASP A 203 15.96 -14.65 6.33
N PHE A 204 15.96 -14.24 5.07
CA PHE A 204 14.77 -13.68 4.45
C PHE A 204 13.59 -14.64 4.48
N LYS A 205 13.80 -15.92 4.10
CA LYS A 205 12.73 -16.92 4.12
C LYS A 205 12.16 -17.14 5.52
N ASN A 206 13.02 -17.20 6.54
CA ASN A 206 12.60 -17.34 7.94
C ASN A 206 11.79 -16.13 8.41
N ASN A 207 12.26 -14.91 8.15
CA ASN A 207 11.57 -13.69 8.52
C ASN A 207 10.22 -13.55 7.78
N PHE A 208 10.18 -13.95 6.52
CA PHE A 208 8.95 -13.94 5.74
C PHE A 208 7.95 -14.98 6.25
N TYR A 209 8.41 -16.19 6.58
CA TYR A 209 7.57 -17.20 7.21
C TYR A 209 6.96 -16.67 8.52
N ASN A 210 7.78 -16.08 9.40
CA ASN A 210 7.32 -15.50 10.65
C ASN A 210 6.27 -14.40 10.43
N LEU A 211 6.46 -13.55 9.42
CA LEU A 211 5.46 -12.52 9.06
C LEU A 211 4.10 -13.14 8.71
N LEU A 212 4.07 -14.29 8.03
CA LEU A 212 2.82 -14.92 7.59
C LEU A 212 2.05 -15.63 8.72
N ILE A 213 2.74 -16.00 9.82
CA ILE A 213 2.13 -16.72 10.94
C ILE A 213 1.88 -15.86 12.19
N GLN A 214 2.31 -14.58 12.16
CA GLN A 214 2.05 -13.60 13.21
C GLN A 214 0.57 -13.18 13.21
#